data_131d7b8608bc3e1509a1a0c6eee1b474
#
_entry.id   131d7b8608bc3e1509a1a0c6eee1b474
#
_cell.length_a   1.000
_cell.length_b   1.000
_cell.length_c   1.000
_cell.angle_alpha   90.00
_cell.angle_beta   90.00
_cell.angle_gamma   90.00
#
_symmetry.space_group_name_H-M   'P 1'
#
loop_
_entity.id
_entity.type
_entity.pdbx_description
1 polymer ?
#
loop_
_entity_poly.entity_id
_entity_poly.type
_entity_poly.pdbx_seq_one_letter_code
_entity_poly.pdbx_strand_id
1 'polypeptide(L)'
;STTTAMVRLLTKLLKDPEVGEFIVPIVPDEARTFGMDALFKVAGIYSPDGQRYTPVDAEALNTYREAIDGQILQEGICEAGAIASFIAAGTAYATFAVPTIPFYIFYSMFGFQRVGDMIWASADMMARGCLLGGTAGRTTLNGEGLQHQDGHSPILASTVPSVRTYDCAFAWELAILV
;
A
#
# COMPACT_ATOMS: atom_id res chain seq x y z
N SER A 1 -3.13 6.36 -15.36
CA SER A 1 -3.70 6.82 -14.08
C SER A 1 -2.60 7.14 -13.08
N THR A 2 -2.90 7.88 -12.03
CA THR A 2 -1.97 8.16 -10.92
C THR A 2 -1.61 6.87 -10.18
N THR A 3 -2.52 5.91 -10.05
CA THR A 3 -2.23 4.58 -9.48
C THR A 3 -1.13 3.86 -10.27
N THR A 4 -1.21 3.85 -11.59
CA THR A 4 -0.16 3.26 -12.45
C THR A 4 1.18 3.99 -12.29
N ALA A 5 1.15 5.32 -12.15
CA ALA A 5 2.35 6.11 -11.90
C ALA A 5 2.98 5.76 -10.54
N MET A 6 2.16 5.57 -9.50
CA MET A 6 2.63 5.16 -8.18
C MET A 6 3.29 3.79 -8.21
N VAL A 7 2.71 2.80 -8.88
CA VAL A 7 3.30 1.47 -9.02
C VAL A 7 4.65 1.51 -9.75
N ARG A 8 4.77 2.35 -10.80
CA ARG A 8 6.05 2.56 -11.49
C ARG A 8 7.08 3.23 -10.59
N LEU A 9 6.67 4.17 -9.75
CA LEU A 9 7.54 4.83 -8.79
C LEU A 9 8.02 3.83 -7.73
N LEU A 10 7.11 3.06 -7.13
CA LEU A 10 7.46 1.97 -6.20
C LEU A 10 8.43 0.97 -6.83
N THR A 11 8.23 0.61 -8.11
CA THR A 11 9.17 -0.27 -8.83
C THR A 11 10.58 0.31 -8.91
N LYS A 12 10.71 1.63 -9.05
CA LYS A 12 12.02 2.30 -9.05
C LYS A 12 12.61 2.36 -7.66
N LEU A 13 11.81 2.74 -6.66
CA LEU A 13 12.24 2.81 -5.26
C LEU A 13 12.75 1.45 -4.76
N LEU A 14 12.03 0.37 -5.02
CA LEU A 14 12.44 -0.99 -4.66
C LEU A 14 13.77 -1.44 -5.30
N LYS A 15 14.17 -0.83 -6.41
CA LYS A 15 15.43 -1.12 -7.09
C LYS A 15 16.54 -0.14 -6.73
N ASP A 16 16.23 0.87 -5.95
CA ASP A 16 17.21 1.86 -5.54
C ASP A 16 18.20 1.26 -4.54
N PRO A 17 19.51 1.39 -4.75
CA PRO A 17 20.53 0.77 -3.89
C PRO A 17 20.63 1.39 -2.49
N GLU A 18 20.10 2.60 -2.29
CA GLU A 18 20.20 3.30 -1.00
C GLU A 18 18.95 3.13 -0.13
N VAL A 19 17.77 3.09 -0.76
CA VAL A 19 16.49 3.07 -0.03
C VAL A 19 15.66 1.83 -0.29
N GLY A 20 15.97 1.05 -1.33
CA GLY A 20 15.13 -0.05 -1.78
C GLY A 20 14.85 -1.11 -0.72
N GLU A 21 15.82 -1.42 0.12
CA GLU A 21 15.68 -2.40 1.21
C GLU A 21 14.71 -1.96 2.32
N PHE A 22 14.44 -0.64 2.43
CA PHE A 22 13.53 -0.09 3.43
C PHE A 22 12.10 0.08 2.94
N ILE A 23 11.85 -0.09 1.64
CA ILE A 23 10.52 0.08 1.05
C ILE A 23 9.66 -1.15 1.34
N VAL A 24 8.51 -0.94 1.99
CA VAL A 24 7.59 -2.02 2.36
C VAL A 24 6.21 -1.76 1.75
N PRO A 25 5.91 -2.28 0.56
CA PRO A 25 4.55 -2.24 0.04
C PRO A 25 3.64 -3.15 0.86
N ILE A 26 2.48 -2.63 1.26
CA ILE A 26 1.48 -3.38 2.03
C ILE A 26 0.17 -3.33 1.26
N VAL A 27 -0.43 -4.48 1.03
CA VAL A 27 -1.65 -4.60 0.25
C VAL A 27 -2.60 -5.61 0.91
N PRO A 28 -3.90 -5.32 1.04
CA PRO A 28 -4.89 -6.38 1.16
C PRO A 28 -4.87 -7.17 -0.16
N ASP A 29 -5.41 -8.32 -0.23
CA ASP A 29 -5.33 -9.27 -1.35
C ASP A 29 -5.90 -8.74 -2.71
N GLU A 30 -5.53 -7.53 -3.10
CA GLU A 30 -6.05 -6.79 -4.25
C GLU A 30 -4.92 -6.22 -5.14
N ALA A 31 -3.72 -6.79 -5.05
CA ALA A 31 -2.54 -6.28 -5.74
C ALA A 31 -2.76 -6.12 -7.26
N ARG A 32 -3.45 -7.06 -7.90
CA ARG A 32 -3.73 -7.01 -9.36
C ARG A 32 -4.66 -5.87 -9.73
N THR A 33 -5.66 -5.59 -8.92
CA THR A 33 -6.60 -4.47 -9.15
C THR A 33 -5.87 -3.13 -9.16
N PHE A 34 -4.86 -2.98 -8.33
CA PHE A 34 -4.03 -1.77 -8.30
C PHE A 34 -2.88 -1.79 -9.32
N GLY A 35 -2.72 -2.87 -10.10
CA GLY A 35 -1.61 -3.07 -11.03
C GLY A 35 -0.26 -3.30 -10.32
N MET A 36 -0.30 -3.71 -9.04
CA MET A 36 0.89 -4.00 -8.24
C MET A 36 1.48 -5.38 -8.53
N ASP A 37 0.82 -6.21 -9.31
CA ASP A 37 1.34 -7.50 -9.77
C ASP A 37 2.70 -7.37 -10.50
N ALA A 38 2.97 -6.21 -11.09
CA ALA A 38 4.29 -5.90 -11.64
C ALA A 38 5.42 -5.93 -10.59
N LEU A 39 5.09 -5.73 -9.30
CA LEU A 39 6.05 -5.75 -8.20
C LEU A 39 6.43 -7.18 -7.78
N PHE A 40 5.64 -8.20 -8.08
CA PHE A 40 5.90 -9.59 -7.67
C PHE A 40 7.27 -10.09 -8.14
N LYS A 41 7.70 -9.69 -9.34
CA LYS A 41 9.02 -10.05 -9.87
C LYS A 41 10.17 -9.26 -9.24
N VAL A 42 9.88 -8.06 -8.73
CA VAL A 42 10.89 -7.15 -8.20
C VAL A 42 11.17 -7.44 -6.74
N ALA A 43 10.10 -7.57 -5.95
CA ALA A 43 10.20 -7.65 -4.50
C ALA A 43 9.69 -8.98 -3.92
N GLY A 44 8.75 -9.64 -4.59
CA GLY A 44 8.07 -10.82 -4.05
C GLY A 44 7.16 -10.51 -2.86
N ILE A 45 6.22 -11.41 -2.60
CA ILE A 45 5.37 -11.37 -1.41
C ILE A 45 6.09 -12.12 -0.29
N TYR A 46 6.16 -11.50 0.87
CA TYR A 46 6.78 -12.15 2.02
C TYR A 46 6.02 -13.40 2.45
N SER A 47 6.73 -14.49 2.58
CA SER A 47 6.22 -15.74 3.16
C SER A 47 7.35 -16.42 3.95
N PRO A 48 7.18 -16.71 5.25
CA PRO A 48 8.24 -17.30 6.08
C PRO A 48 8.68 -18.68 5.60
N ASP A 49 7.82 -19.36 4.87
CA ASP A 49 8.08 -20.69 4.31
C ASP A 49 8.48 -20.68 2.83
N GLY A 50 8.48 -19.52 2.19
CA GLY A 50 8.60 -19.38 0.75
C GLY A 50 7.38 -19.96 0.02
N GLN A 51 7.49 -20.07 -1.29
CA GLN A 51 6.39 -20.58 -2.12
C GLN A 51 6.43 -22.11 -2.21
N ARG A 52 5.44 -22.77 -1.62
CA ARG A 52 5.35 -24.25 -1.55
C ARG A 52 4.39 -24.87 -2.56
N TYR A 53 3.85 -24.10 -3.49
CA TYR A 53 2.90 -24.55 -4.49
C TYR A 53 3.14 -23.84 -5.82
N THR A 54 2.62 -24.40 -6.89
CA THR A 54 2.59 -23.74 -8.20
C THR A 54 1.35 -22.85 -8.25
N PRO A 55 1.49 -21.54 -8.44
CA PRO A 55 0.35 -20.65 -8.52
C PRO A 55 -0.52 -20.96 -9.74
N VAL A 56 -1.82 -20.70 -9.63
CA VAL A 56 -2.78 -20.92 -10.72
C VAL A 56 -2.44 -20.11 -11.97
N ASP A 57 -1.77 -18.98 -11.78
CA ASP A 57 -1.32 -18.06 -12.83
C ASP A 57 0.15 -18.26 -13.24
N ALA A 58 0.72 -19.44 -13.05
CA ALA A 58 2.13 -19.73 -13.32
C ALA A 58 2.61 -19.34 -14.72
N GLU A 59 1.71 -19.38 -15.71
CA GLU A 59 1.99 -18.99 -17.10
C GLU A 59 1.75 -17.50 -17.39
N ALA A 60 1.26 -16.73 -16.40
CA ALA A 60 1.01 -15.31 -16.56
C ALA A 60 2.32 -14.50 -16.62
N LEU A 61 2.26 -13.36 -17.33
CA LEU A 61 3.41 -12.45 -17.43
C LEU A 61 3.91 -11.98 -16.07
N ASN A 62 3.01 -11.69 -15.14
CA ASN A 62 3.29 -11.29 -13.76
C ASN A 62 2.75 -12.36 -12.81
N THR A 63 3.49 -13.48 -12.73
CA THR A 63 3.14 -14.61 -11.89
C THR A 63 3.19 -14.22 -10.41
N TYR A 64 2.21 -14.69 -9.64
CA TYR A 64 2.22 -14.59 -8.19
C TYR A 64 3.47 -15.27 -7.63
N ARG A 65 4.20 -14.54 -6.78
CA ARG A 65 5.47 -15.03 -6.24
C ARG A 65 5.59 -14.73 -4.75
N GLU A 66 5.74 -15.78 -3.96
CA GLU A 66 6.11 -15.70 -2.55
C GLU A 66 7.61 -15.99 -2.37
N ALA A 67 8.22 -15.33 -1.39
CA ALA A 67 9.63 -15.50 -1.08
C ALA A 67 9.90 -15.21 0.40
N ILE A 68 10.90 -15.90 0.98
CA ILE A 68 11.33 -15.67 2.38
C ILE A 68 11.88 -14.24 2.55
N ASP A 69 12.51 -13.72 1.51
CA ASP A 69 13.05 -12.36 1.43
C ASP A 69 12.09 -11.37 0.74
N GLY A 70 10.82 -11.75 0.60
CA GLY A 70 9.81 -10.87 0.00
C GLY A 70 9.60 -9.58 0.81
N GLN A 71 9.41 -8.46 0.10
CA GLN A 71 9.20 -7.15 0.73
C GLN A 71 7.73 -6.71 0.72
N ILE A 72 6.87 -7.36 -0.08
CA ILE A 72 5.44 -7.05 -0.15
C ILE A 72 4.74 -7.80 0.98
N LEU A 73 4.07 -7.08 1.86
CA LEU A 73 3.20 -7.68 2.87
C LEU A 73 1.77 -7.76 2.33
N GLN A 74 1.27 -8.98 2.22
CA GLN A 74 -0.08 -9.26 1.76
C GLN A 74 -0.87 -9.94 2.88
N GLU A 75 -1.88 -9.26 3.38
CA GLU A 75 -2.61 -9.63 4.61
C GLU A 75 -3.93 -10.38 4.33
N GLY A 76 -4.21 -10.71 3.08
CA GLY A 76 -5.55 -11.11 2.66
C GLY A 76 -6.49 -9.90 2.62
N ILE A 77 -7.77 -10.10 2.31
CA ILE A 77 -8.78 -9.01 2.30
C ILE A 77 -9.11 -8.64 3.74
N CYS A 78 -8.15 -8.00 4.42
CA CYS A 78 -8.22 -7.62 5.82
C CYS A 78 -7.50 -6.30 6.05
N GLU A 79 -8.22 -5.19 6.00
CA GLU A 79 -7.65 -3.85 6.20
C GLU A 79 -7.10 -3.68 7.62
N ALA A 80 -7.68 -4.35 8.62
CA ALA A 80 -7.18 -4.30 9.99
C ALA A 80 -5.79 -4.96 10.12
N GLY A 81 -5.56 -6.08 9.46
CA GLY A 81 -4.22 -6.71 9.38
C GLY A 81 -3.23 -5.83 8.64
N ALA A 82 -3.64 -5.28 7.49
CA ALA A 82 -2.78 -4.42 6.69
C ALA A 82 -2.36 -3.13 7.43
N ILE A 83 -3.27 -2.47 8.15
CA ILE A 83 -2.90 -1.28 8.96
C ILE A 83 -2.04 -1.66 10.18
N ALA A 84 -2.22 -2.84 10.77
CA ALA A 84 -1.35 -3.31 11.84
C ALA A 84 0.08 -3.52 11.33
N SER A 85 0.26 -4.11 10.16
CA SER A 85 1.55 -4.23 9.48
C SER A 85 2.15 -2.87 9.12
N PHE A 86 1.31 -1.91 8.70
CA PHE A 86 1.75 -0.53 8.47
C PHE A 86 2.28 0.13 9.74
N ILE A 87 1.59 -0.03 10.88
CA ILE A 87 2.03 0.50 12.17
C ILE A 87 3.35 -0.13 12.57
N ALA A 88 3.47 -1.45 12.46
CA ALA A 88 4.70 -2.18 12.80
C ALA A 88 5.89 -1.70 11.97
N ALA A 89 5.73 -1.63 10.63
CA ALA A 89 6.76 -1.11 9.75
C ALA A 89 7.04 0.38 10.01
N GLY A 90 6.00 1.20 10.13
CA GLY A 90 6.13 2.65 10.32
C GLY A 90 6.77 3.07 11.66
N THR A 91 6.81 2.17 12.65
CA THR A 91 7.44 2.39 13.97
C THR A 91 8.77 1.65 14.13
N ALA A 92 9.20 0.87 13.16
CA ALA A 92 10.44 0.08 13.22
C ALA A 92 11.69 0.94 13.45
N TYR A 93 11.69 2.18 13.00
CA TYR A 93 12.78 3.12 13.27
C TYR A 93 13.01 3.39 14.76
N ALA A 94 11.93 3.43 15.54
CA ALA A 94 12.01 3.68 16.97
C ALA A 94 12.30 2.39 17.77
N THR A 95 11.78 1.25 17.32
CA THR A 95 11.88 -0.03 18.03
C THR A 95 13.18 -0.78 17.73
N PHE A 96 13.60 -0.75 16.47
CA PHE A 96 14.71 -1.56 15.96
C PHE A 96 15.84 -0.74 15.31
N ALA A 97 15.71 0.59 15.26
CA ALA A 97 16.59 1.49 14.51
C ALA A 97 16.65 1.17 13.00
N VAL A 98 15.58 0.59 12.45
CA VAL A 98 15.46 0.26 11.02
C VAL A 98 14.45 1.21 10.38
N PRO A 99 14.85 2.14 9.51
CA PRO A 99 13.99 3.19 8.96
C PRO A 99 13.14 2.68 7.78
N THR A 100 12.30 1.68 8.01
CA THR A 100 11.39 1.19 6.96
C THR A 100 10.38 2.25 6.55
N ILE A 101 10.01 2.23 5.27
CA ILE A 101 9.10 3.17 4.63
C ILE A 101 7.91 2.38 4.06
N PRO A 102 6.86 2.17 4.86
CA PRO A 102 5.69 1.44 4.40
C PRO A 102 4.81 2.27 3.46
N PHE A 103 4.33 1.61 2.42
CA PHE A 103 3.35 2.10 1.46
C PHE A 103 2.13 1.18 1.50
N TYR A 104 1.13 1.55 2.29
CA TYR A 104 -0.10 0.79 2.38
C TYR A 104 -1.11 1.29 1.35
N ILE A 105 -1.44 0.44 0.37
CA ILE A 105 -2.47 0.71 -0.64
C ILE A 105 -3.76 -0.02 -0.29
N PHE A 106 -4.89 0.65 -0.45
CA PHE A 106 -6.22 0.11 -0.19
C PHE A 106 -7.24 0.75 -1.14
N TYR A 107 -8.40 0.14 -1.28
CA TYR A 107 -9.53 0.85 -1.86
C TYR A 107 -9.85 2.06 -0.99
N SER A 108 -9.88 3.24 -1.57
CA SER A 108 -10.05 4.49 -0.84
C SER A 108 -11.25 4.46 0.12
N MET A 109 -12.39 3.87 -0.31
CA MET A 109 -13.58 3.71 0.50
C MET A 109 -13.37 2.83 1.76
N PHE A 110 -12.37 1.96 1.76
CA PHE A 110 -12.14 0.99 2.85
C PHE A 110 -10.97 1.35 3.77
N GLY A 111 -10.39 2.53 3.61
CA GLY A 111 -9.34 3.05 4.49
C GLY A 111 -9.92 3.62 5.79
N PHE A 112 -10.07 4.93 5.86
CA PHE A 112 -10.56 5.63 7.07
C PHE A 112 -11.93 5.12 7.56
N GLN A 113 -12.80 4.66 6.67
CA GLN A 113 -14.11 4.15 7.02
C GLN A 113 -14.07 2.81 7.77
N ARG A 114 -13.02 2.01 7.59
CA ARG A 114 -12.88 0.70 8.27
C ARG A 114 -11.84 0.69 9.39
N VAL A 115 -10.76 1.44 9.23
CA VAL A 115 -9.60 1.38 10.14
C VAL A 115 -9.17 2.76 10.64
N GLY A 116 -10.09 3.72 10.67
CA GLY A 116 -9.80 5.09 11.08
C GLY A 116 -9.25 5.20 12.50
N ASP A 117 -9.73 4.38 13.44
CA ASP A 117 -9.22 4.30 14.81
C ASP A 117 -7.77 3.78 14.87
N MET A 118 -7.42 2.83 14.01
CA MET A 118 -6.03 2.36 13.91
C MET A 118 -5.13 3.39 13.22
N ILE A 119 -5.66 4.21 12.30
CA ILE A 119 -4.92 5.35 11.75
C ILE A 119 -4.65 6.39 12.84
N TRP A 120 -5.60 6.66 13.73
CA TRP A 120 -5.38 7.44 14.94
C TRP A 120 -4.29 6.84 15.82
N ALA A 121 -4.37 5.54 16.11
CA ALA A 121 -3.34 4.84 16.87
C ALA A 121 -1.96 4.93 16.20
N SER A 122 -1.90 4.83 14.87
CA SER A 122 -0.64 4.99 14.13
C SER A 122 -0.04 6.38 14.30
N ALA A 123 -0.89 7.41 14.35
CA ALA A 123 -0.48 8.78 14.61
C ALA A 123 0.08 8.96 16.03
N ASP A 124 -0.61 8.42 17.04
CA ASP A 124 -0.15 8.41 18.44
C ASP A 124 1.20 7.71 18.61
N MET A 125 1.40 6.62 17.88
CA MET A 125 2.64 5.85 17.85
C MET A 125 3.73 6.51 17.00
N MET A 126 3.45 7.64 16.37
CA MET A 126 4.35 8.35 15.46
C MET A 126 4.84 7.47 14.30
N ALA A 127 4.00 6.59 13.80
CA ALA A 127 4.30 5.77 12.63
C ALA A 127 4.55 6.66 11.40
N ARG A 128 5.52 6.28 10.58
CA ARG A 128 5.90 6.98 9.34
C ARG A 128 5.52 6.13 8.14
N GLY A 129 5.06 6.73 7.07
CA GLY A 129 4.74 6.02 5.84
C GLY A 129 3.65 6.70 5.03
N CYS A 130 3.22 6.03 3.98
CA CYS A 130 2.25 6.53 3.02
C CYS A 130 0.99 5.64 3.02
N LEU A 131 -0.16 6.27 3.21
CA LEU A 131 -1.47 5.66 3.04
C LEU A 131 -2.00 6.02 1.64
N LEU A 132 -2.23 5.03 0.80
CA LEU A 132 -2.55 5.20 -0.61
C LEU A 132 -3.99 4.76 -0.88
N GLY A 133 -4.90 5.71 -1.02
CA GLY A 133 -6.27 5.45 -1.45
C GLY A 133 -6.34 5.21 -2.96
N GLY A 134 -6.31 3.96 -3.37
CA GLY A 134 -6.53 3.57 -4.76
C GLY A 134 -8.02 3.61 -5.13
N THR A 135 -8.31 3.68 -6.42
CA THR A 135 -9.69 3.66 -6.97
C THR A 135 -10.60 4.76 -6.38
N ALA A 136 -10.01 5.88 -5.94
CA ALA A 136 -10.77 7.04 -5.47
C ALA A 136 -11.53 7.73 -6.62
N GLY A 137 -12.60 8.40 -6.27
CA GLY A 137 -13.40 9.17 -7.21
C GLY A 137 -14.65 8.43 -7.71
N ARG A 138 -15.69 9.21 -7.94
CA ARG A 138 -17.04 8.68 -8.23
C ARG A 138 -17.22 8.27 -9.69
N THR A 139 -16.47 8.87 -10.59
CA THR A 139 -16.62 8.66 -12.03
C THR A 139 -15.83 7.46 -12.57
N THR A 140 -14.75 7.05 -11.88
CA THR A 140 -13.91 5.94 -12.30
C THR A 140 -14.45 4.57 -11.88
N LEU A 141 -15.41 4.54 -10.96
CA LEU A 141 -15.96 3.33 -10.35
C LEU A 141 -17.48 3.19 -10.52
N ASN A 142 -18.07 3.88 -11.48
CA ASN A 142 -19.52 3.83 -11.68
C ASN A 142 -20.04 2.42 -12.02
N GLY A 143 -19.20 1.54 -12.55
CA GLY A 143 -19.52 0.13 -12.79
C GLY A 143 -19.50 -0.74 -11.55
N GLU A 144 -18.84 -0.31 -10.48
CA GLU A 144 -18.72 -1.06 -9.23
C GLU A 144 -19.75 -0.65 -8.15
N GLY A 145 -20.47 0.44 -8.37
CA GLY A 145 -21.52 0.94 -7.49
C GLY A 145 -21.01 1.81 -6.34
N LEU A 146 -21.95 2.28 -5.52
CA LEU A 146 -21.70 3.26 -4.45
C LEU A 146 -20.72 2.79 -3.37
N GLN A 147 -20.66 1.50 -3.09
CA GLN A 147 -19.80 0.95 -2.05
C GLN A 147 -18.30 1.11 -2.32
N HIS A 148 -17.92 1.40 -3.55
CA HIS A 148 -16.54 1.67 -3.92
C HIS A 148 -16.24 3.15 -4.21
N GLN A 149 -17.27 4.00 -4.20
CA GLN A 149 -17.13 5.41 -4.53
C GLN A 149 -16.80 6.23 -3.29
N ASP A 150 -15.60 6.74 -3.23
CA ASP A 150 -15.13 7.62 -2.16
C ASP A 150 -15.00 9.06 -2.64
N GLY A 151 -15.31 9.99 -1.77
CA GLY A 151 -15.14 11.42 -2.00
C GLY A 151 -14.98 12.18 -0.69
N HIS A 152 -14.86 11.48 0.44
CA HIS A 152 -14.83 12.08 1.78
C HIS A 152 -13.70 11.58 2.68
N SER A 153 -12.85 10.67 2.23
CA SER A 153 -11.67 10.24 2.99
C SER A 153 -10.74 11.40 3.40
N PRO A 154 -10.49 12.44 2.58
CA PRO A 154 -9.73 13.61 3.02
C PRO A 154 -10.35 14.35 4.21
N ILE A 155 -11.68 14.36 4.31
CA ILE A 155 -12.39 14.98 5.46
C ILE A 155 -12.15 14.16 6.72
N LEU A 156 -12.24 12.83 6.64
CA LEU A 156 -11.95 11.95 7.76
C LEU A 156 -10.48 12.05 8.18
N ALA A 157 -9.58 12.07 7.22
CA ALA A 157 -8.14 12.20 7.46
C ALA A 157 -7.79 13.54 8.13
N SER A 158 -8.51 14.62 7.84
CA SER A 158 -8.28 15.92 8.46
C SER A 158 -8.53 15.94 9.98
N THR A 159 -9.19 14.92 10.51
CA THR A 159 -9.37 14.77 11.97
C THR A 159 -8.12 14.27 12.67
N VAL A 160 -7.17 13.67 11.95
CA VAL A 160 -5.92 13.15 12.51
C VAL A 160 -4.79 14.18 12.32
N PRO A 161 -4.28 14.83 13.39
CA PRO A 161 -3.43 16.03 13.27
C PRO A 161 -2.12 15.82 12.49
N SER A 162 -1.55 14.61 12.55
CA SER A 162 -0.27 14.29 11.89
C SER A 162 -0.43 13.80 10.46
N VAL A 163 -1.65 13.50 10.02
CA VAL A 163 -1.93 13.04 8.64
C VAL A 163 -2.07 14.24 7.71
N ARG A 164 -1.29 14.21 6.63
CA ARG A 164 -1.41 15.17 5.53
C ARG A 164 -2.04 14.49 4.34
N THR A 165 -3.07 15.08 3.77
CA THR A 165 -3.82 14.54 2.64
C THR A 165 -3.53 15.29 1.36
N TYR A 166 -3.43 14.52 0.27
CA TYR A 166 -3.22 15.03 -1.06
C TYR A 166 -4.12 14.27 -2.04
N ASP A 167 -4.65 14.98 -3.01
CA ASP A 167 -5.44 14.41 -4.11
C ASP A 167 -4.79 14.80 -5.44
N CYS A 168 -3.83 13.99 -5.87
CA CYS A 168 -3.00 14.27 -7.05
C CYS A 168 -3.78 14.01 -8.34
N ALA A 169 -3.97 15.03 -9.14
CA ALA A 169 -4.57 14.93 -10.47
C ALA A 169 -3.56 14.38 -11.50
N PHE A 170 -2.27 14.67 -11.34
CA PHE A 170 -1.23 14.33 -12.29
C PHE A 170 -0.10 13.50 -11.68
N ALA A 171 0.53 12.67 -12.50
CA ALA A 171 1.63 11.80 -12.08
C ALA A 171 2.86 12.56 -11.55
N TRP A 172 3.13 13.76 -12.04
CA TRP A 172 4.26 14.56 -11.58
C TRP A 172 4.04 15.13 -10.18
N GLU A 173 2.81 15.46 -9.82
CA GLU A 173 2.46 15.88 -8.45
C GLU A 173 2.74 14.76 -7.45
N LEU A 174 2.32 13.54 -7.81
CA LEU A 174 2.60 12.36 -7.00
C LEU A 174 4.10 12.12 -6.84
N ALA A 175 4.87 12.29 -7.91
CA ALA A 175 6.32 12.10 -7.87
C ALA A 175 7.09 13.15 -7.04
N ILE A 176 6.49 14.30 -6.78
CA ILE A 176 7.06 15.33 -5.88
C ILE A 176 6.76 14.99 -4.41
N LEU A 177 5.63 14.32 -4.14
CA LEU A 177 5.21 13.98 -2.78
C LEU A 177 5.92 12.75 -2.22
N VAL A 178 6.38 11.86 -3.05
CA VAL A 178 7.06 10.62 -2.70
C VAL A 178 8.58 10.77 -2.86
#